data_c4db5f3b989204dc7d13f2bb495d79af
#
_entry.id   c4db5f3b989204dc7d13f2bb495d79af
#
_cell.length_a   1.000
_cell.length_b   1.000
_cell.length_c   1.000
_cell.angle_alpha   90.00
_cell.angle_beta   90.00
_cell.angle_gamma   90.00
#
_symmetry.space_group_name_H-M   'P 1'
#
loop_
_entity.id
_entity.type
_entity.pdbx_description
1 polymer ?
#
loop_
_entity_poly.entity_id
_entity_poly.type
_entity_poly.pdbx_seq_one_letter_code
_entity_poly.pdbx_strand_id
1 'polypeptide(L)'
;MSEKITLSGVPETMLQTVYARAKESSGRGAIRDRKAEETIGGLQYDFSLADRDKAMHSGVIARTIVLDRLTGAWLQEHPGGTVVNVACGLDTRCYRMEGYGRWYNLDLPETIAVRQRLLPENGAISQIAMSAMDDWGGCIAEQDTPALVIIEGLTMYLTETDVQRIFSVIAGRFQSATVLAETMNPMVVKRFREKSIEGSHAKFTWGVKNGAALAALLPDFRLREEHSLTEGMAEFVPVYKLLGKIPAIRNISNKIIVLERK
;
A
#
# COMPACT_ATOMS: atom_id res chain seq x y z
N MET A 1 -4.93 -23.56 16.56
CA MET A 1 -3.53 -23.44 17.03
C MET A 1 -2.99 -22.13 16.52
N SER A 2 -2.45 -21.28 17.41
CA SER A 2 -1.82 -20.01 17.00
C SER A 2 -0.50 -20.31 16.29
N GLU A 3 -0.21 -19.60 15.23
CA GLU A 3 1.01 -19.79 14.45
C GLU A 3 2.10 -18.80 14.88
N LYS A 4 3.33 -19.28 15.04
CA LYS A 4 4.48 -18.44 15.35
C LYS A 4 5.20 -18.10 14.05
N ILE A 5 5.22 -16.80 13.69
CA ILE A 5 5.91 -16.31 12.51
C ILE A 5 7.12 -15.51 12.92
N THR A 6 8.26 -15.79 12.30
CA THR A 6 9.50 -15.02 12.44
C THR A 6 9.91 -14.55 11.04
N LEU A 7 9.99 -13.24 10.86
CA LEU A 7 10.42 -12.57 9.62
C LEU A 7 11.41 -11.47 9.98
N SER A 8 12.27 -11.09 9.05
CA SER A 8 13.24 -10.01 9.22
C SER A 8 13.23 -9.07 8.01
N GLY A 9 13.69 -7.84 8.21
CA GLY A 9 13.77 -6.84 7.16
C GLY A 9 12.45 -6.21 6.76
N VAL A 10 12.31 -5.82 5.50
CA VAL A 10 11.10 -5.18 4.95
C VAL A 10 9.85 -6.06 5.07
N PRO A 11 9.92 -7.37 4.80
CA PRO A 11 8.77 -8.26 5.00
C PRO A 11 8.22 -8.29 6.43
N GLU A 12 9.05 -8.06 7.47
CA GLU A 12 8.59 -8.01 8.86
C GLU A 12 7.62 -6.87 9.13
N THR A 13 7.78 -5.74 8.44
CA THR A 13 6.90 -4.57 8.60
C THR A 13 5.44 -4.86 8.20
N MET A 14 5.20 -5.89 7.37
CA MET A 14 3.85 -6.28 6.99
C MET A 14 2.99 -6.74 8.19
N LEU A 15 3.61 -7.40 9.19
CA LEU A 15 2.90 -7.79 10.42
C LEU A 15 2.46 -6.58 11.22
N GLN A 16 3.30 -5.56 11.30
CA GLN A 16 3.01 -4.32 12.02
C GLN A 16 1.85 -3.56 11.36
N THR A 17 1.77 -3.56 10.02
CA THR A 17 0.70 -2.87 9.31
C THR A 17 -0.64 -3.59 9.44
N VAL A 18 -0.69 -4.91 9.33
CA VAL A 18 -1.93 -5.66 9.55
C VAL A 18 -2.39 -5.58 11.00
N TYR A 19 -1.45 -5.58 11.97
CA TYR A 19 -1.75 -5.36 13.37
C TYR A 19 -2.37 -3.98 13.63
N ALA A 20 -1.82 -2.93 13.04
CA ALA A 20 -2.36 -1.58 13.17
C ALA A 20 -3.82 -1.52 12.67
N ARG A 21 -4.12 -2.15 11.51
CA ARG A 21 -5.50 -2.23 10.99
C ARG A 21 -6.43 -3.04 11.88
N ALA A 22 -5.99 -4.21 12.35
CA ALA A 22 -6.77 -5.04 13.27
C ALA A 22 -7.12 -4.29 14.57
N LYS A 23 -6.12 -3.65 15.17
CA LYS A 23 -6.27 -2.87 16.40
C LYS A 23 -7.22 -1.68 16.22
N GLU A 24 -7.14 -0.97 15.10
CA GLU A 24 -8.06 0.13 14.79
C GLU A 24 -9.47 -0.36 14.56
N SER A 25 -9.62 -1.45 13.80
CA SER A 25 -10.91 -2.06 13.46
C SER A 25 -11.68 -2.55 14.70
N SER A 26 -10.99 -3.23 15.62
CA SER A 26 -11.56 -3.72 16.88
C SER A 26 -11.69 -2.65 17.97
N GLY A 27 -11.00 -1.51 17.81
CA GLY A 27 -10.93 -0.43 18.80
C GLY A 27 -11.82 0.77 18.45
N ARG A 28 -11.18 1.88 18.02
CA ARG A 28 -11.87 3.14 17.68
C ARG A 28 -12.79 3.02 16.46
N GLY A 29 -12.46 2.15 15.48
CA GLY A 29 -13.32 1.85 14.35
C GLY A 29 -13.27 2.89 13.22
N ALA A 30 -12.17 3.65 13.08
CA ALA A 30 -11.98 4.55 11.95
C ALA A 30 -11.91 3.80 10.60
N ILE A 31 -11.51 2.53 10.62
CA ILE A 31 -11.61 1.58 9.52
C ILE A 31 -12.26 0.29 10.01
N ARG A 32 -12.77 -0.52 9.08
CA ARG A 32 -13.27 -1.88 9.37
C ARG A 32 -12.50 -2.89 8.52
N ASP A 33 -11.73 -3.74 9.20
CA ASP A 33 -10.90 -4.78 8.57
C ASP A 33 -11.00 -6.09 9.37
N ARG A 34 -12.14 -6.76 9.24
CA ARG A 34 -12.39 -8.04 9.94
C ARG A 34 -11.34 -9.09 9.60
N LYS A 35 -10.85 -9.09 8.35
CA LYS A 35 -9.85 -10.07 7.95
C LYS A 35 -8.51 -9.85 8.64
N ALA A 36 -8.12 -8.60 8.87
CA ALA A 36 -6.96 -8.28 9.70
C ALA A 36 -7.16 -8.74 11.17
N GLU A 37 -8.35 -8.51 11.75
CA GLU A 37 -8.66 -8.98 13.12
C GLU A 37 -8.53 -10.51 13.24
N GLU A 38 -9.11 -11.26 12.29
CA GLU A 38 -9.02 -12.72 12.24
C GLU A 38 -7.56 -13.17 12.13
N THR A 39 -6.80 -12.54 11.22
CA THR A 39 -5.39 -12.88 10.96
C THR A 39 -4.55 -12.69 12.22
N ILE A 40 -4.68 -11.53 12.88
CA ILE A 40 -3.91 -11.22 14.10
C ILE A 40 -4.34 -12.12 15.27
N GLY A 41 -5.63 -12.44 15.40
CA GLY A 41 -6.14 -13.34 16.42
C GLY A 41 -5.57 -14.77 16.35
N GLY A 42 -5.10 -15.19 15.16
CA GLY A 42 -4.45 -16.47 14.92
C GLY A 42 -2.92 -16.48 15.10
N LEU A 43 -2.28 -15.32 15.34
CA LEU A 43 -0.83 -15.20 15.40
C LEU A 43 -0.31 -15.19 16.84
N GLN A 44 0.86 -15.85 17.04
CA GLN A 44 1.72 -15.64 18.21
C GLN A 44 2.92 -14.79 17.82
N TYR A 45 2.80 -13.47 18.01
CA TYR A 45 3.86 -12.51 17.71
C TYR A 45 3.85 -11.38 18.74
N ASP A 46 5.03 -10.86 19.09
CA ASP A 46 5.16 -9.72 20.00
C ASP A 46 4.98 -8.40 19.25
N PHE A 47 3.80 -7.80 19.38
CA PHE A 47 3.47 -6.51 18.78
C PHE A 47 3.81 -5.30 19.67
N SER A 48 4.59 -5.46 20.73
CA SER A 48 4.92 -4.37 21.67
C SER A 48 5.61 -3.18 21.01
N LEU A 49 6.43 -3.40 19.98
CA LEU A 49 7.05 -2.33 19.20
C LEU A 49 5.99 -1.53 18.41
N ALA A 50 5.08 -2.23 17.73
CA ALA A 50 3.98 -1.59 17.00
C ALA A 50 3.05 -0.80 17.93
N ASP A 51 2.81 -1.29 19.16
CA ASP A 51 1.99 -0.60 20.16
C ASP A 51 2.58 0.73 20.64
N ARG A 52 3.90 0.85 20.64
CA ARG A 52 4.61 2.06 21.06
C ARG A 52 4.68 3.10 19.94
N ASP A 53 4.62 2.68 18.68
CA ASP A 53 4.72 3.58 17.52
C ASP A 53 3.36 4.11 17.08
N LYS A 54 2.86 5.12 17.82
CA LYS A 54 1.61 5.80 17.49
C LYS A 54 1.66 6.52 16.14
N ALA A 55 2.84 6.95 15.70
CA ALA A 55 3.00 7.64 14.44
C ALA A 55 2.84 6.67 13.27
N MET A 56 3.49 5.51 13.34
CA MET A 56 3.30 4.43 12.36
C MET A 56 1.83 3.99 12.32
N HIS A 57 1.22 3.70 13.49
CA HIS A 57 -0.19 3.32 13.56
C HIS A 57 -1.08 4.34 12.85
N SER A 58 -0.97 5.62 13.20
CA SER A 58 -1.78 6.68 12.59
C SER A 58 -1.53 6.82 11.08
N GLY A 59 -0.27 6.68 10.64
CA GLY A 59 0.09 6.69 9.23
C GLY A 59 -0.56 5.54 8.45
N VAL A 60 -0.52 4.32 8.99
CA VAL A 60 -1.18 3.14 8.39
C VAL A 60 -2.69 3.36 8.26
N ILE A 61 -3.36 3.85 9.31
CA ILE A 61 -4.80 4.08 9.26
C ILE A 61 -5.16 5.18 8.26
N ALA A 62 -4.44 6.29 8.27
CA ALA A 62 -4.67 7.40 7.34
C ALA A 62 -4.54 6.96 5.87
N ARG A 63 -3.48 6.22 5.53
CA ARG A 63 -3.29 5.71 4.16
C ARG A 63 -4.33 4.67 3.78
N THR A 64 -4.73 3.79 4.72
CA THR A 64 -5.80 2.82 4.48
C THR A 64 -7.09 3.52 4.10
N ILE A 65 -7.51 4.57 4.84
CA ILE A 65 -8.71 5.36 4.55
C ILE A 65 -8.64 5.97 3.14
N VAL A 66 -7.51 6.60 2.79
CA VAL A 66 -7.34 7.24 1.48
C VAL A 66 -7.35 6.21 0.35
N LEU A 67 -6.57 5.13 0.50
CA LEU A 67 -6.49 4.09 -0.52
C LEU A 67 -7.80 3.33 -0.69
N ASP A 68 -8.51 3.02 0.38
CA ASP A 68 -9.80 2.33 0.31
C ASP A 68 -10.85 3.21 -0.39
N ARG A 69 -10.87 4.52 -0.10
CA ARG A 69 -11.73 5.48 -0.79
C ARG A 69 -11.44 5.54 -2.29
N LEU A 70 -10.15 5.68 -2.66
CA LEU A 70 -9.75 5.77 -4.07
C LEU A 70 -9.98 4.46 -4.83
N THR A 71 -9.67 3.32 -4.20
CA THR A 71 -9.93 1.99 -4.78
C THR A 71 -11.42 1.77 -5.00
N GLY A 72 -12.25 2.08 -4.00
CA GLY A 72 -13.71 1.94 -4.11
C GLY A 72 -14.30 2.84 -5.19
N ALA A 73 -13.86 4.10 -5.28
CA ALA A 73 -14.30 5.01 -6.34
C ALA A 73 -13.91 4.50 -7.73
N TRP A 74 -12.67 4.02 -7.88
CA TRP A 74 -12.21 3.48 -9.16
C TRP A 74 -13.02 2.23 -9.57
N LEU A 75 -13.32 1.32 -8.63
CA LEU A 75 -14.11 0.12 -8.90
C LEU A 75 -15.56 0.43 -9.27
N GLN A 76 -16.13 1.51 -8.74
CA GLN A 76 -17.45 1.99 -9.15
C GLN A 76 -17.46 2.53 -10.59
N GLU A 77 -16.38 3.21 -11.02
CA GLU A 77 -16.20 3.70 -12.38
C GLU A 77 -15.86 2.57 -13.37
N HIS A 78 -15.22 1.47 -12.88
CA HIS A 78 -14.72 0.37 -13.69
C HIS A 78 -15.17 -1.00 -13.13
N PRO A 79 -16.49 -1.30 -13.13
CA PRO A 79 -17.00 -2.57 -12.63
C PRO A 79 -16.41 -3.74 -13.44
N GLY A 80 -15.93 -4.75 -12.74
CA GLY A 80 -15.21 -5.88 -13.35
C GLY A 80 -13.74 -5.62 -13.71
N GLY A 81 -13.21 -4.46 -13.37
CA GLY A 81 -11.82 -4.10 -13.61
C GLY A 81 -10.82 -5.01 -12.88
N THR A 82 -9.61 -5.05 -13.37
CA THR A 82 -8.49 -5.82 -12.78
C THR A 82 -7.75 -4.99 -11.75
N VAL A 83 -7.50 -5.55 -10.56
CA VAL A 83 -6.67 -4.91 -9.53
C VAL A 83 -5.36 -5.67 -9.35
N VAL A 84 -4.25 -4.96 -9.33
CA VAL A 84 -2.92 -5.51 -9.00
C VAL A 84 -2.37 -4.79 -7.77
N ASN A 85 -2.21 -5.50 -6.68
CA ASN A 85 -1.64 -4.99 -5.44
C ASN A 85 -0.17 -5.39 -5.36
N VAL A 86 0.72 -4.46 -5.62
CA VAL A 86 2.17 -4.66 -5.73
C VAL A 86 2.82 -4.48 -4.36
N ALA A 87 3.70 -5.43 -3.97
CA ALA A 87 4.26 -5.55 -2.63
C ALA A 87 3.16 -5.60 -1.57
N CYS A 88 2.22 -6.51 -1.79
CA CYS A 88 0.95 -6.57 -1.07
C CYS A 88 1.08 -6.92 0.42
N GLY A 89 2.19 -7.51 0.85
CA GLY A 89 2.37 -7.97 2.22
C GLY A 89 1.18 -8.77 2.73
N LEU A 90 0.66 -8.37 3.88
CA LEU A 90 -0.60 -8.87 4.45
C LEU A 90 -1.75 -7.86 4.29
N ASP A 91 -1.79 -7.12 3.18
CA ASP A 91 -2.96 -6.28 2.89
C ASP A 91 -4.19 -7.16 2.64
N THR A 92 -5.27 -6.79 3.27
CA THR A 92 -6.57 -7.48 3.28
C THR A 92 -7.63 -6.76 2.45
N ARG A 93 -7.21 -5.77 1.62
CA ARG A 93 -8.14 -4.93 0.82
C ARG A 93 -9.00 -5.76 -0.11
N CYS A 94 -8.47 -6.81 -0.72
CA CYS A 94 -9.21 -7.74 -1.58
C CYS A 94 -10.41 -8.42 -0.91
N TYR A 95 -10.45 -8.48 0.43
CA TYR A 95 -11.58 -9.06 1.17
C TYR A 95 -12.68 -8.06 1.53
N ARG A 96 -12.40 -6.75 1.42
CA ARG A 96 -13.37 -5.69 1.77
C ARG A 96 -13.77 -4.79 0.61
N MET A 97 -13.12 -4.94 -0.56
CA MET A 97 -13.52 -4.27 -1.79
C MET A 97 -14.41 -5.18 -2.63
N GLU A 98 -15.36 -4.58 -3.31
CA GLU A 98 -16.31 -5.27 -4.19
C GLU A 98 -16.23 -4.67 -5.60
N GLY A 99 -16.73 -5.41 -6.60
CA GLY A 99 -16.87 -4.91 -7.97
C GLY A 99 -15.65 -5.16 -8.87
N TYR A 100 -14.54 -5.73 -8.37
CA TYR A 100 -13.44 -6.17 -9.24
C TYR A 100 -13.76 -7.49 -9.95
N GLY A 101 -13.23 -7.65 -11.17
CA GLY A 101 -13.27 -8.91 -11.88
C GLY A 101 -12.17 -9.88 -11.41
N ARG A 102 -10.96 -9.37 -11.30
CA ARG A 102 -9.79 -10.11 -10.80
C ARG A 102 -8.95 -9.24 -9.89
N TRP A 103 -8.36 -9.89 -8.87
CA TRP A 103 -7.43 -9.24 -7.94
C TRP A 103 -6.15 -10.06 -7.85
N TYR A 104 -5.03 -9.42 -8.13
CA TYR A 104 -3.70 -10.02 -8.05
C TYR A 104 -2.92 -9.42 -6.89
N ASN A 105 -2.50 -10.28 -5.95
CA ASN A 105 -1.60 -9.93 -4.85
C ASN A 105 -0.19 -10.37 -5.22
N LEU A 106 0.71 -9.41 -5.44
CA LEU A 106 2.09 -9.64 -5.85
C LEU A 106 3.04 -9.24 -4.74
N ASP A 107 3.96 -10.14 -4.38
CA ASP A 107 5.04 -9.88 -3.44
C ASP A 107 6.16 -10.92 -3.61
N LEU A 108 7.26 -10.73 -2.89
CA LEU A 108 8.38 -11.67 -2.86
C LEU A 108 7.91 -13.09 -2.45
N PRO A 109 8.58 -14.14 -2.97
CA PRO A 109 8.17 -15.52 -2.71
C PRO A 109 7.99 -15.87 -1.23
N GLU A 110 8.89 -15.36 -0.37
CA GLU A 110 8.82 -15.56 1.08
C GLU A 110 7.61 -14.87 1.71
N THR A 111 7.23 -13.69 1.24
CA THR A 111 6.02 -12.97 1.69
C THR A 111 4.77 -13.70 1.24
N ILE A 112 4.71 -14.14 -0.03
CA ILE A 112 3.58 -14.90 -0.55
C ILE A 112 3.42 -16.23 0.18
N ALA A 113 4.51 -16.93 0.52
CA ALA A 113 4.44 -18.16 1.31
C ALA A 113 3.81 -17.93 2.70
N VAL A 114 4.09 -16.81 3.36
CA VAL A 114 3.43 -16.42 4.61
C VAL A 114 1.97 -16.06 4.35
N ARG A 115 1.69 -15.28 3.31
CA ARG A 115 0.34 -14.86 2.95
C ARG A 115 -0.57 -16.07 2.66
N GLN A 116 -0.10 -17.09 1.95
CA GLN A 116 -0.84 -18.32 1.65
C GLN A 116 -1.29 -19.08 2.90
N ARG A 117 -0.49 -19.02 3.96
CA ARG A 117 -0.81 -19.68 5.24
C ARG A 117 -1.83 -18.91 6.06
N LEU A 118 -1.77 -17.57 6.02
CA LEU A 118 -2.60 -16.68 6.85
C LEU A 118 -3.85 -16.19 6.14
N LEU A 119 -3.77 -16.02 4.85
CA LEU A 119 -4.80 -15.43 4.00
C LEU A 119 -5.05 -16.35 2.80
N PRO A 120 -5.78 -17.48 3.00
CA PRO A 120 -6.10 -18.39 1.89
C PRO A 120 -6.99 -17.67 0.87
N GLU A 121 -6.49 -17.53 -0.34
CA GLU A 121 -7.11 -16.80 -1.44
C GLU A 121 -7.45 -17.75 -2.57
N ASN A 122 -8.61 -17.56 -3.17
CA ASN A 122 -9.10 -18.36 -4.28
C ASN A 122 -10.10 -17.58 -5.14
N GLY A 123 -10.63 -18.21 -6.18
CA GLY A 123 -11.64 -17.61 -7.05
C GLY A 123 -11.10 -16.42 -7.84
N ALA A 124 -11.63 -15.22 -7.58
CA ALA A 124 -11.22 -14.00 -8.26
C ALA A 124 -9.88 -13.42 -7.76
N ILE A 125 -9.33 -13.96 -6.66
CA ILE A 125 -8.08 -13.49 -6.06
C ILE A 125 -6.96 -14.47 -6.39
N SER A 126 -5.84 -13.98 -6.92
CA SER A 126 -4.66 -14.75 -7.28
C SER A 126 -3.40 -14.15 -6.63
N GLN A 127 -2.39 -14.97 -6.41
CA GLN A 127 -1.12 -14.56 -5.82
C GLN A 127 0.01 -14.75 -6.82
N ILE A 128 0.93 -13.78 -6.89
CA ILE A 128 2.09 -13.80 -7.75
C ILE A 128 3.34 -13.68 -6.87
N ALA A 129 4.15 -14.74 -6.85
CA ALA A 129 5.37 -14.81 -6.05
C ALA A 129 6.57 -14.33 -6.88
N MET A 130 6.71 -13.01 -7.05
CA MET A 130 7.76 -12.36 -7.83
C MET A 130 8.15 -11.03 -7.20
N SER A 131 9.35 -10.53 -7.52
CA SER A 131 9.73 -9.16 -7.19
C SER A 131 8.89 -8.15 -7.98
N ALA A 132 8.59 -7.01 -7.37
CA ALA A 132 7.92 -5.89 -8.06
C ALA A 132 8.72 -5.38 -9.28
N MET A 133 10.05 -5.59 -9.32
CA MET A 133 10.93 -5.19 -10.42
C MET A 133 11.04 -6.24 -11.52
N ASP A 134 10.51 -7.45 -11.32
CA ASP A 134 10.48 -8.51 -12.34
C ASP A 134 9.39 -8.22 -13.39
N ASP A 135 9.42 -8.99 -14.49
CA ASP A 135 8.38 -8.91 -15.52
C ASP A 135 7.15 -9.77 -15.14
N TRP A 136 6.45 -9.36 -14.11
CA TRP A 136 5.23 -10.01 -13.63
C TRP A 136 4.00 -9.78 -14.54
N GLY A 137 4.12 -8.88 -15.51
CA GLY A 137 3.03 -8.58 -16.46
C GLY A 137 2.51 -9.83 -17.17
N GLY A 138 3.38 -10.78 -17.49
CA GLY A 138 3.00 -12.05 -18.10
C GLY A 138 2.13 -12.97 -17.23
N CYS A 139 2.11 -12.73 -15.91
CA CYS A 139 1.26 -13.49 -14.97
C CYS A 139 -0.18 -12.96 -14.89
N ILE A 140 -0.48 -11.82 -15.48
CA ILE A 140 -1.83 -11.24 -15.52
C ILE A 140 -2.51 -11.70 -16.80
N ALA A 141 -3.65 -12.34 -16.66
CA ALA A 141 -4.39 -12.87 -17.83
C ALA A 141 -5.12 -11.75 -18.60
N GLU A 142 -5.69 -10.80 -17.88
CA GLU A 142 -6.53 -9.72 -18.41
C GLU A 142 -5.64 -8.64 -19.06
N GLN A 143 -5.80 -8.44 -20.37
CA GLN A 143 -5.05 -7.43 -21.13
C GLN A 143 -5.88 -6.18 -21.47
N ASP A 144 -7.14 -6.42 -21.79
CA ASP A 144 -8.03 -5.40 -22.36
C ASP A 144 -8.97 -4.76 -21.32
N THR A 145 -8.94 -5.24 -20.07
CA THR A 145 -9.72 -4.64 -18.99
C THR A 145 -8.96 -3.48 -18.36
N PRO A 146 -9.65 -2.40 -17.96
CA PRO A 146 -9.02 -1.35 -17.15
C PRO A 146 -8.36 -1.94 -15.92
N ALA A 147 -7.15 -1.48 -15.62
CA ALA A 147 -6.38 -1.95 -14.48
C ALA A 147 -6.16 -0.86 -13.43
N LEU A 148 -6.33 -1.23 -12.17
CA LEU A 148 -5.90 -0.47 -11.01
C LEU A 148 -4.66 -1.12 -10.43
N VAL A 149 -3.55 -0.40 -10.35
CA VAL A 149 -2.33 -0.87 -9.69
C VAL A 149 -2.14 -0.10 -8.39
N ILE A 150 -2.02 -0.82 -7.28
CA ILE A 150 -1.81 -0.24 -5.94
C ILE A 150 -0.37 -0.52 -5.53
N ILE A 151 0.37 0.53 -5.15
CA ILE A 151 1.74 0.47 -4.64
C ILE A 151 1.76 1.15 -3.28
N GLU A 152 1.51 0.37 -2.23
CA GLU A 152 1.43 0.84 -0.84
C GLU A 152 2.70 0.46 -0.08
N GLY A 153 3.33 1.41 0.61
CA GLY A 153 4.44 1.15 1.54
C GLY A 153 5.72 0.61 0.88
N LEU A 154 5.94 0.83 -0.41
CA LEU A 154 7.06 0.27 -1.16
C LEU A 154 8.07 1.33 -1.63
N THR A 155 7.61 2.38 -2.29
CA THR A 155 8.50 3.29 -3.05
C THR A 155 9.62 3.90 -2.23
N MET A 156 9.40 4.13 -0.94
CA MET A 156 10.37 4.73 -0.04
C MET A 156 11.59 3.83 0.26
N TYR A 157 11.52 2.55 -0.05
CA TYR A 157 12.62 1.57 0.14
C TYR A 157 13.40 1.31 -1.15
N LEU A 158 12.98 1.87 -2.27
CA LEU A 158 13.54 1.62 -3.61
C LEU A 158 14.48 2.75 -4.05
N THR A 159 15.17 2.54 -5.15
CA THR A 159 15.84 3.60 -5.90
C THR A 159 14.88 4.20 -6.93
N GLU A 160 15.23 5.37 -7.49
CA GLU A 160 14.47 5.97 -8.59
C GLU A 160 14.38 5.03 -9.81
N THR A 161 15.47 4.35 -10.12
CA THR A 161 15.52 3.36 -11.22
C THR A 161 14.58 2.18 -10.97
N ASP A 162 14.50 1.70 -9.74
CA ASP A 162 13.56 0.60 -9.39
C ASP A 162 12.10 1.06 -9.55
N VAL A 163 11.79 2.28 -9.10
CA VAL A 163 10.45 2.86 -9.31
C VAL A 163 10.13 2.96 -10.79
N GLN A 164 11.04 3.49 -11.61
CA GLN A 164 10.87 3.57 -13.06
C GLN A 164 10.68 2.17 -13.68
N ARG A 165 11.42 1.16 -13.18
CA ARG A 165 11.29 -0.23 -13.66
C ARG A 165 9.89 -0.78 -13.40
N ILE A 166 9.34 -0.61 -12.20
CA ILE A 166 7.97 -1.04 -11.86
C ILE A 166 6.96 -0.40 -12.81
N PHE A 167 7.05 0.91 -13.02
CA PHE A 167 6.14 1.62 -13.92
C PHE A 167 6.30 1.20 -15.39
N SER A 168 7.51 0.83 -15.82
CA SER A 168 7.75 0.26 -17.15
C SER A 168 7.04 -1.09 -17.34
N VAL A 169 7.03 -1.96 -16.32
CA VAL A 169 6.27 -3.23 -16.36
C VAL A 169 4.76 -2.95 -16.48
N ILE A 170 4.24 -2.00 -15.70
CA ILE A 170 2.83 -1.61 -15.76
C ILE A 170 2.48 -1.08 -17.17
N ALA A 171 3.30 -0.18 -17.71
CA ALA A 171 3.08 0.39 -19.04
C ALA A 171 3.18 -0.67 -20.15
N GLY A 172 4.09 -1.62 -20.04
CA GLY A 172 4.22 -2.73 -20.98
C GLY A 172 3.04 -3.71 -20.95
N ARG A 173 2.38 -3.84 -19.80
CA ARG A 173 1.29 -4.81 -19.62
C ARG A 173 -0.09 -4.25 -19.95
N PHE A 174 -0.41 -3.06 -19.49
CA PHE A 174 -1.78 -2.51 -19.57
C PHE A 174 -1.87 -1.35 -20.56
N GLN A 175 -2.87 -1.37 -21.42
CA GLN A 175 -3.17 -0.23 -22.30
C GLN A 175 -3.90 0.88 -21.52
N SER A 176 -4.72 0.52 -20.53
CA SER A 176 -5.42 1.43 -19.63
C SER A 176 -5.09 1.06 -18.19
N ALA A 177 -4.38 1.92 -17.48
CA ALA A 177 -4.01 1.71 -16.10
C ALA A 177 -4.12 3.00 -15.28
N THR A 178 -4.71 2.87 -14.09
CA THR A 178 -4.61 3.85 -13.01
C THR A 178 -3.67 3.28 -11.94
N VAL A 179 -2.72 4.08 -11.48
CA VAL A 179 -1.78 3.68 -10.42
C VAL A 179 -1.98 4.55 -9.20
N LEU A 180 -2.22 3.92 -8.05
CA LEU A 180 -2.22 4.55 -6.73
C LEU A 180 -0.87 4.27 -6.07
N ALA A 181 0.04 5.25 -6.09
CA ALA A 181 1.38 5.08 -5.54
C ALA A 181 1.55 5.88 -4.25
N GLU A 182 1.83 5.19 -3.14
CA GLU A 182 2.28 5.89 -1.92
C GLU A 182 3.70 6.37 -2.10
N THR A 183 3.91 7.65 -1.76
CA THR A 183 5.23 8.29 -1.83
C THR A 183 5.53 9.05 -0.56
N MET A 184 6.82 9.18 -0.26
CA MET A 184 7.34 9.92 0.88
C MET A 184 8.04 11.20 0.43
N ASN A 185 7.91 12.26 1.22
CA ASN A 185 8.65 13.49 0.95
C ASN A 185 10.15 13.27 1.19
N PRO A 186 11.05 13.76 0.31
CA PRO A 186 12.50 13.60 0.48
C PRO A 186 13.06 14.14 1.81
N MET A 187 12.44 15.17 2.39
CA MET A 187 12.85 15.70 3.70
C MET A 187 12.57 14.68 4.82
N VAL A 188 11.46 13.94 4.70
CA VAL A 188 11.10 12.89 5.66
C VAL A 188 12.06 11.72 5.53
N VAL A 189 12.36 11.28 4.30
CA VAL A 189 13.35 10.21 4.05
C VAL A 189 14.70 10.51 4.71
N LYS A 190 15.13 11.77 4.68
CA LYS A 190 16.43 12.18 5.26
C LYS A 190 16.42 12.30 6.79
N ARG A 191 15.29 12.66 7.40
CA ARG A 191 15.23 13.08 8.82
C ARG A 191 14.54 12.10 9.75
N PHE A 192 13.58 11.33 9.25
CA PHE A 192 12.74 10.48 10.07
C PHE A 192 12.98 9.01 9.78
N ARG A 193 13.12 8.22 10.86
CA ARG A 193 13.06 6.76 10.83
C ARG A 193 11.84 6.34 11.64
N GLU A 194 11.05 5.45 11.11
CA GLU A 194 10.02 4.78 11.91
C GLU A 194 10.70 3.90 12.95
N LYS A 195 10.39 4.11 14.23
CA LYS A 195 10.99 3.37 15.34
C LYS A 195 10.73 1.86 15.25
N SER A 196 9.60 1.48 14.66
CA SER A 196 9.23 0.08 14.45
C SER A 196 10.09 -0.63 13.40
N ILE A 197 10.82 0.09 12.55
CA ILE A 197 11.68 -0.46 11.50
C ILE A 197 13.13 -0.64 11.98
N GLU A 198 13.51 -0.03 13.10
CA GLU A 198 14.90 -0.11 13.60
C GLU A 198 15.39 -1.54 13.78
N GLY A 199 14.52 -2.47 14.18
CA GLY A 199 14.81 -3.90 14.32
C GLY A 199 14.89 -4.68 13.01
N SER A 200 14.33 -4.16 11.91
CA SER A 200 14.23 -4.86 10.61
C SER A 200 15.34 -4.51 9.63
N HIS A 201 16.27 -3.61 9.99
CA HIS A 201 17.32 -3.07 9.13
C HIS A 201 16.83 -2.35 7.86
N ALA A 202 15.52 -2.17 7.66
CA ALA A 202 14.95 -1.46 6.54
C ALA A 202 15.22 0.06 6.66
N LYS A 203 15.67 0.68 5.57
CA LYS A 203 15.98 2.11 5.54
C LYS A 203 15.21 2.77 4.42
N PHE A 204 14.66 3.97 4.67
CA PHE A 204 14.12 4.80 3.62
C PHE A 204 15.27 5.33 2.76
N THR A 205 15.16 5.11 1.45
CA THR A 205 16.21 5.43 0.46
C THR A 205 15.77 6.51 -0.51
N TRP A 206 14.50 6.51 -0.90
CA TRP A 206 13.99 7.40 -1.94
C TRP A 206 12.69 8.09 -1.53
N GLY A 207 12.47 9.25 -2.12
CA GLY A 207 11.23 10.00 -1.97
C GLY A 207 11.10 11.06 -3.05
N VAL A 208 9.88 11.51 -3.30
CA VAL A 208 9.55 12.50 -4.32
C VAL A 208 8.74 13.65 -3.72
N LYS A 209 8.96 14.87 -4.22
CA LYS A 209 8.38 16.08 -3.65
C LYS A 209 6.84 16.12 -3.80
N ASN A 210 6.33 15.71 -4.95
CA ASN A 210 4.91 15.76 -5.30
C ASN A 210 4.62 14.90 -6.54
N GLY A 211 3.35 14.78 -6.90
CA GLY A 211 2.92 14.00 -8.06
C GLY A 211 3.44 14.51 -9.39
N ALA A 212 3.61 15.82 -9.57
CA ALA A 212 4.19 16.37 -10.80
C ALA A 212 5.66 15.94 -10.98
N ALA A 213 6.44 15.92 -9.88
CA ALA A 213 7.81 15.44 -9.91
C ALA A 213 7.88 13.92 -10.19
N LEU A 214 6.94 13.14 -9.66
CA LEU A 214 6.85 11.70 -9.98
C LEU A 214 6.49 11.49 -11.46
N ALA A 215 5.47 12.18 -11.96
CA ALA A 215 5.04 12.07 -13.36
C ALA A 215 6.14 12.48 -14.36
N ALA A 216 7.00 13.43 -13.98
CA ALA A 216 8.14 13.84 -14.80
C ALA A 216 9.20 12.75 -14.98
N LEU A 217 9.28 11.77 -14.07
CA LEU A 217 10.17 10.60 -14.16
C LEU A 217 9.56 9.46 -14.99
N LEU A 218 8.26 9.53 -15.31
CA LEU A 218 7.47 8.43 -15.86
C LEU A 218 6.81 8.86 -17.17
N PRO A 219 7.50 8.75 -18.32
CA PRO A 219 7.04 9.30 -19.59
C PRO A 219 5.69 8.73 -20.07
N ASP A 220 5.37 7.49 -19.71
CA ASP A 220 4.12 6.82 -20.10
C ASP A 220 2.92 7.16 -19.21
N PHE A 221 3.13 7.96 -18.17
CA PHE A 221 2.10 8.30 -17.20
C PHE A 221 1.87 9.80 -17.10
N ARG A 222 0.65 10.18 -16.73
CA ARG A 222 0.29 11.55 -16.37
C ARG A 222 -0.24 11.59 -14.95
N LEU A 223 -0.02 12.71 -14.27
CA LEU A 223 -0.63 12.98 -12.98
C LEU A 223 -2.14 13.23 -13.17
N ARG A 224 -2.97 12.50 -12.45
CA ARG A 224 -4.41 12.78 -12.32
C ARG A 224 -4.68 13.57 -11.04
N GLU A 225 -4.30 13.02 -9.88
CA GLU A 225 -4.60 13.58 -8.57
C GLU A 225 -3.46 13.33 -7.57
N GLU A 226 -3.45 14.09 -6.49
CA GLU A 226 -2.52 13.92 -5.38
C GLU A 226 -3.26 14.10 -4.05
N HIS A 227 -3.23 13.08 -3.19
CA HIS A 227 -3.88 13.06 -1.89
C HIS A 227 -2.86 12.98 -0.77
N SER A 228 -2.83 13.97 0.11
CA SER A 228 -2.02 13.93 1.32
C SER A 228 -2.65 13.00 2.36
N LEU A 229 -1.85 12.22 3.08
CA LEU A 229 -2.36 11.40 4.19
C LEU A 229 -3.00 12.22 5.32
N THR A 230 -2.82 13.54 5.33
CA THR A 230 -3.57 14.44 6.23
C THR A 230 -5.09 14.36 5.99
N GLU A 231 -5.53 13.95 4.79
CA GLU A 231 -6.95 13.71 4.50
C GLU A 231 -7.48 12.55 5.34
N GLY A 232 -6.79 11.40 5.29
CA GLY A 232 -7.15 10.24 6.11
C GLY A 232 -7.02 10.53 7.61
N MET A 233 -5.98 11.28 8.03
CA MET A 233 -5.83 11.71 9.43
C MET A 233 -7.03 12.53 9.93
N ALA A 234 -7.61 13.36 9.08
CA ALA A 234 -8.76 14.20 9.45
C ALA A 234 -10.03 13.41 9.81
N GLU A 235 -10.13 12.16 9.34
CA GLU A 235 -11.28 11.29 9.64
C GLU A 235 -11.29 10.81 11.08
N PHE A 236 -10.13 10.67 11.73
CA PHE A 236 -10.06 10.12 13.09
C PHE A 236 -9.28 10.99 14.08
N VAL A 237 -8.60 12.04 13.62
CA VAL A 237 -7.90 13.03 14.45
C VAL A 237 -8.43 14.42 14.11
N PRO A 238 -9.42 14.94 14.84
CA PRO A 238 -10.16 16.16 14.47
C PRO A 238 -9.31 17.40 14.16
N VAL A 239 -8.16 17.55 14.85
CA VAL A 239 -7.25 18.69 14.61
C VAL A 239 -6.71 18.74 13.19
N TYR A 240 -6.61 17.59 12.49
CA TYR A 240 -6.16 17.54 11.10
C TYR A 240 -7.18 18.13 10.11
N LYS A 241 -8.44 18.33 10.50
CA LYS A 241 -9.40 19.11 9.71
C LYS A 241 -8.94 20.56 9.48
N LEU A 242 -8.14 21.07 10.42
CA LEU A 242 -7.51 22.39 10.34
C LEU A 242 -6.06 22.28 9.85
N LEU A 243 -5.24 21.45 10.48
CA LEU A 243 -3.83 21.28 10.14
C LEU A 243 -3.62 20.80 8.71
N GLY A 244 -4.50 19.91 8.19
CA GLY A 244 -4.48 19.43 6.82
C GLY A 244 -4.72 20.52 5.75
N LYS A 245 -5.21 21.70 6.13
CA LYS A 245 -5.34 22.86 5.23
C LYS A 245 -4.04 23.66 5.10
N ILE A 246 -3.07 23.44 5.98
CA ILE A 246 -1.78 24.14 5.98
C ILE A 246 -0.87 23.52 4.92
N PRO A 247 -0.46 24.25 3.87
CA PRO A 247 0.34 23.68 2.77
C PRO A 247 1.63 23.00 3.22
N ALA A 248 2.31 23.56 4.22
CA ALA A 248 3.55 22.99 4.75
C ALA A 248 3.33 21.59 5.36
N ILE A 249 2.22 21.38 6.09
CA ILE A 249 1.88 20.09 6.71
C ILE A 249 1.46 19.08 5.63
N ARG A 250 0.62 19.49 4.67
CA ARG A 250 0.24 18.64 3.54
C ARG A 250 1.45 18.21 2.72
N ASN A 251 2.39 19.11 2.48
CA ASN A 251 3.55 18.84 1.63
C ASN A 251 4.57 17.91 2.29
N ILE A 252 4.71 17.92 3.62
CA ILE A 252 5.64 17.04 4.33
C ILE A 252 5.04 15.64 4.60
N SER A 253 3.72 15.52 4.65
CA SER A 253 3.04 14.23 4.82
C SER A 253 3.25 13.33 3.61
N ASN A 254 3.27 12.02 3.84
CA ASN A 254 3.18 11.05 2.73
C ASN A 254 1.94 11.31 1.89
N LYS A 255 1.98 10.88 0.66
CA LYS A 255 0.93 11.12 -0.33
C LYS A 255 0.59 9.85 -1.09
N ILE A 256 -0.68 9.74 -1.47
CA ILE A 256 -1.10 8.82 -2.52
C ILE A 256 -1.19 9.63 -3.81
N ILE A 257 -0.35 9.29 -4.76
CA ILE A 257 -0.32 9.91 -6.08
C ILE A 257 -1.10 9.03 -7.04
N VAL A 258 -2.08 9.61 -7.70
CA VAL A 258 -2.89 8.95 -8.72
C VAL A 258 -2.32 9.29 -10.08
N LEU A 259 -1.81 8.28 -10.77
CA LEU A 259 -1.28 8.38 -12.12
C LEU A 259 -2.15 7.59 -13.09
N GLU A 260 -2.30 8.09 -14.29
CA GLU A 260 -2.95 7.39 -15.40
C GLU A 260 -1.96 7.14 -16.52
N ARG A 261 -2.05 5.97 -17.14
CA ARG A 261 -1.34 5.71 -18.39
C ARG A 261 -1.86 6.61 -19.51
N LYS A 262 -0.94 7.16 -20.30
CA LYS A 262 -1.23 8.02 -21.45
C LYS A 262 -1.77 7.21 -22.62
#